data_ea5afb0d42d58d8898a6d66a2421af72
#
_entry.id   ea5afb0d42d58d8898a6d66a2421af72
#
_cell.length_a   1.000
_cell.length_b   1.000
_cell.length_c   1.000
_cell.angle_alpha   90.00
_cell.angle_beta   90.00
_cell.angle_gamma   90.00
#
_symmetry.space_group_name_H-M   'P 1'
#
loop_
_entity.id
_entity.type
_entity.pdbx_description
1 polymer ?
#
loop_
_entity_poly.entity_id
_entity_poly.type
_entity_poly.pdbx_seq_one_letter_code
_entity_poly.pdbx_strand_id
1 'polypeptide(L)'
;MRVTNIELFPGSGIDPVVLDFMDAPPENPYQILTAQGLDADDVVSRFYGTGGGSQRFHEMTLQKRTVVLRVGLSPVFHEGQSYSDLRDRLYRIIGDSRSGFVKLRFNDEEGAIACLHGFVTKLEAPQFSKEQIATITINCDESPMLHGVDRVEVDVSELDPAATEIEVTDSTASTGFKFAVRFTADTPYFEITDTEATWNMRITIQGGFLEDDVLFVSSEPGDKYLYYERGGTAFHVADRVAPGFAWPILFPRANYFFCTGNLQWEALSYVPIYWGL
;
A
#
# COMPACT_ATOMS: atom_id res chain seq x y z
N MET A 1 10.74 -10.52 12.92
CA MET A 1 11.06 -9.25 12.26
C MET A 1 11.03 -8.16 13.33
N ARG A 2 12.10 -7.41 13.52
CA ARG A 2 12.19 -6.37 14.55
C ARG A 2 12.50 -5.05 13.86
N VAL A 3 11.59 -4.09 13.93
CA VAL A 3 11.82 -2.73 13.42
C VAL A 3 12.91 -2.06 14.25
N THR A 4 13.96 -1.58 13.59
CA THR A 4 15.10 -0.89 14.23
C THR A 4 14.92 0.63 14.22
N ASN A 5 14.37 1.17 13.14
CA ASN A 5 14.09 2.59 13.00
C ASN A 5 12.91 2.89 12.08
N ILE A 6 12.43 4.12 12.15
CA ILE A 6 11.41 4.67 11.26
C ILE A 6 11.99 5.92 10.60
N GLU A 7 11.98 5.97 9.29
CA GLU A 7 12.30 7.16 8.52
C GLU A 7 11.03 7.94 8.21
N LEU A 8 11.01 9.20 8.58
CA LEU A 8 9.92 10.14 8.28
C LEU A 8 10.29 10.99 7.06
N PHE A 9 9.69 10.71 5.92
CA PHE A 9 9.89 11.45 4.67
C PHE A 9 8.83 12.54 4.52
N PRO A 10 9.21 13.81 4.45
CA PRO A 10 8.33 14.87 4.04
C PRO A 10 8.08 14.81 2.52
N GLY A 11 6.91 15.23 2.07
CA GLY A 11 6.53 15.17 0.66
C GLY A 11 7.29 16.11 -0.32
N SER A 12 8.38 16.77 0.12
CA SER A 12 8.97 17.91 -0.59
C SER A 12 10.47 17.78 -0.97
N GLY A 13 11.01 16.56 -1.01
CA GLY A 13 12.42 16.35 -1.39
C GLY A 13 13.44 16.80 -0.33
N ILE A 14 13.00 16.99 0.90
CA ILE A 14 13.85 17.22 2.08
C ILE A 14 14.33 15.86 2.59
N ASP A 15 15.56 15.83 3.13
CA ASP A 15 16.11 14.62 3.73
C ASP A 15 15.21 14.09 4.86
N PRO A 16 15.00 12.76 4.93
CA PRO A 16 14.17 12.17 5.97
C PRO A 16 14.75 12.40 7.37
N VAL A 17 13.88 12.38 8.38
CA VAL A 17 14.30 12.24 9.76
C VAL A 17 14.25 10.79 10.15
N VAL A 18 15.38 10.27 10.59
CA VAL A 18 15.51 8.92 11.15
C VAL A 18 15.13 8.96 12.62
N LEU A 19 14.19 8.11 13.01
CA LEU A 19 13.72 7.95 14.39
C LEU A 19 14.11 6.53 14.84
N ASP A 20 15.08 6.41 15.76
CA ASP A 20 15.56 5.12 16.24
C ASP A 20 14.79 4.62 17.44
N PHE A 21 14.60 3.31 17.58
CA PHE A 21 14.12 2.71 18.81
C PHE A 21 15.20 2.75 19.91
N MET A 22 14.78 2.80 21.18
CA MET A 22 15.65 3.06 22.35
C MET A 22 16.88 2.12 22.52
N ASP A 23 16.91 1.00 21.83
CA ASP A 23 18.04 0.05 21.88
C ASP A 23 19.15 0.39 20.86
N ALA A 24 18.95 1.41 20.03
CA ALA A 24 19.96 1.86 19.05
C ALA A 24 21.07 2.69 19.73
N PRO A 25 22.30 2.66 19.21
CA PRO A 25 23.37 3.47 19.75
C PRO A 25 23.01 4.96 19.69
N PRO A 26 23.49 5.77 20.64
CA PRO A 26 23.06 7.19 20.81
C PRO A 26 23.58 8.13 19.74
N GLU A 27 23.76 7.65 18.51
CA GLU A 27 24.23 8.47 17.37
C GLU A 27 23.13 9.35 16.77
N ASN A 28 21.86 8.96 16.97
CA ASN A 28 20.73 9.72 16.45
C ASN A 28 20.05 10.54 17.58
N PRO A 29 19.84 11.85 17.37
CA PRO A 29 19.19 12.70 18.37
C PRO A 29 17.68 12.42 18.55
N TYR A 30 17.06 11.60 17.71
CA TYR A 30 15.63 11.29 17.74
C TYR A 30 15.39 9.84 18.11
N GLN A 31 14.89 9.62 19.33
CA GLN A 31 14.63 8.27 19.85
C GLN A 31 13.14 8.01 20.01
N ILE A 32 12.63 6.91 19.46
CA ILE A 32 11.23 6.51 19.66
C ILE A 32 11.09 5.93 21.08
N LEU A 33 10.30 6.59 21.89
CA LEU A 33 9.93 6.12 23.24
C LEU A 33 8.73 5.18 23.18
N THR A 34 7.75 5.52 22.35
CA THR A 34 6.58 4.67 22.07
C THR A 34 6.07 4.93 20.67
N ALA A 35 5.61 3.86 20.01
CA ALA A 35 4.87 3.91 18.77
C ALA A 35 3.53 3.17 18.97
N GLN A 36 2.43 3.79 18.58
CA GLN A 36 1.08 3.23 18.70
C GLN A 36 0.41 3.27 17.33
N GLY A 37 -0.55 2.37 17.09
CA GLY A 37 -1.29 2.29 15.82
C GLY A 37 -0.51 1.59 14.70
N LEU A 38 0.52 0.80 15.02
CA LEU A 38 1.28 -0.02 14.08
C LEU A 38 0.82 -1.48 14.07
N ASP A 39 0.03 -1.89 15.06
CA ASP A 39 -0.59 -3.21 15.12
C ASP A 39 -1.66 -3.37 14.03
N ALA A 40 -2.19 -4.59 13.91
CA ALA A 40 -3.29 -4.87 13.00
C ALA A 40 -4.48 -3.93 13.26
N ASP A 41 -5.10 -3.43 12.19
CA ASP A 41 -6.24 -2.52 12.29
C ASP A 41 -7.48 -3.21 12.88
N ASP A 42 -8.26 -2.45 13.64
CA ASP A 42 -9.59 -2.86 14.04
C ASP A 42 -10.51 -2.94 12.82
N VAL A 43 -11.20 -4.06 12.69
CA VAL A 43 -12.18 -4.28 11.64
C VAL A 43 -13.57 -4.06 12.20
N VAL A 44 -14.30 -3.11 11.65
CA VAL A 44 -15.71 -2.89 11.99
C VAL A 44 -16.60 -3.71 11.08
N SER A 45 -17.26 -4.71 11.68
CA SER A 45 -18.29 -5.49 11.00
C SER A 45 -19.64 -4.82 11.16
N ARG A 46 -20.32 -4.54 10.06
CA ARG A 46 -21.69 -4.02 10.05
C ARG A 46 -22.67 -5.14 9.76
N PHE A 47 -23.74 -5.18 10.55
CA PHE A 47 -24.82 -6.16 10.41
C PHE A 47 -26.16 -5.46 10.21
N TYR A 48 -27.01 -5.99 9.34
CA TYR A 48 -28.41 -5.56 9.24
C TYR A 48 -29.32 -6.50 10.01
N GLY A 49 -30.24 -5.91 10.77
CA GLY A 49 -31.37 -6.64 11.35
C GLY A 49 -32.35 -7.06 10.26
N THR A 50 -32.58 -8.36 10.10
CA THR A 50 -33.71 -8.88 9.31
C THR A 50 -34.88 -9.05 10.28
N GLY A 51 -36.04 -8.50 9.97
CA GLY A 51 -37.24 -8.44 10.84
C GLY A 51 -37.74 -9.72 11.53
N GLY A 52 -36.86 -10.61 11.94
CA GLY A 52 -37.13 -11.86 12.67
C GLY A 52 -36.08 -12.15 13.75
N GLY A 53 -35.31 -11.12 14.22
CA GLY A 53 -34.29 -11.28 15.26
C GLY A 53 -32.94 -11.83 14.78
N SER A 54 -32.80 -12.17 13.50
CA SER A 54 -31.54 -12.55 12.90
C SER A 54 -30.82 -11.31 12.31
N GLN A 55 -29.49 -11.29 12.42
CA GLN A 55 -28.64 -10.29 11.79
C GLN A 55 -27.94 -10.92 10.59
N ARG A 56 -27.89 -10.21 9.46
CA ARG A 56 -27.05 -10.60 8.31
C ARG A 56 -25.83 -9.70 8.27
N PHE A 57 -24.68 -10.31 8.05
CA PHE A 57 -23.44 -9.60 7.75
C PHE A 57 -23.63 -8.74 6.50
N HIS A 58 -23.24 -7.48 6.56
CA HIS A 58 -23.32 -6.57 5.42
C HIS A 58 -21.95 -6.28 4.83
N GLU A 59 -21.07 -5.74 5.65
CA GLU A 59 -19.74 -5.36 5.20
C GLU A 59 -18.74 -5.36 6.35
N MET A 60 -17.48 -5.50 6.01
CA MET A 60 -16.34 -5.20 6.88
C MET A 60 -15.68 -3.94 6.36
N THR A 61 -15.50 -2.96 7.23
CA THR A 61 -14.80 -1.72 6.90
C THR A 61 -13.57 -1.62 7.78
N LEU A 62 -12.41 -1.40 7.16
CA LEU A 62 -11.19 -1.04 7.90
C LEU A 62 -11.40 0.31 8.57
N GLN A 63 -11.04 0.40 9.84
CA GLN A 63 -10.98 1.70 10.51
C GLN A 63 -9.80 2.51 9.98
N LYS A 64 -9.93 3.81 10.07
CA LYS A 64 -8.84 4.74 9.82
C LYS A 64 -7.71 4.49 10.79
N ARG A 65 -6.50 4.30 10.29
CA ARG A 65 -5.32 4.13 11.12
C ARG A 65 -4.82 5.49 11.62
N THR A 66 -4.54 5.57 12.91
CA THR A 66 -3.86 6.72 13.50
C THR A 66 -2.58 6.25 14.16
N VAL A 67 -1.44 6.71 13.64
CA VAL A 67 -0.13 6.44 14.22
C VAL A 67 0.26 7.56 15.17
N VAL A 68 0.65 7.22 16.39
CA VAL A 68 1.16 8.17 17.39
C VAL A 68 2.57 7.78 17.77
N LEU A 69 3.53 8.65 17.44
CA LEU A 69 4.94 8.48 17.77
C LEU A 69 5.30 9.44 18.92
N ARG A 70 5.80 8.92 20.03
CA ARG A 70 6.46 9.73 21.07
C ARG A 70 7.96 9.61 20.88
N VAL A 71 8.61 10.74 20.63
CA VAL A 71 10.03 10.84 20.26
C VAL A 71 10.76 11.64 21.31
N GLY A 72 11.75 11.03 21.95
CA GLY A 72 12.71 11.71 22.79
C GLY A 72 13.69 12.52 21.95
N LEU A 73 13.97 13.75 22.33
CA LEU A 73 14.92 14.63 21.68
C LEU A 73 16.19 14.71 22.51
N SER A 74 17.28 14.08 22.05
CA SER A 74 18.56 14.04 22.74
C SER A 74 19.62 14.77 21.94
N PRO A 75 19.97 16.02 22.29
CA PRO A 75 21.00 16.75 21.61
C PRO A 75 22.35 16.01 21.67
N VAL A 76 23.01 15.86 20.53
CA VAL A 76 24.35 15.29 20.46
C VAL A 76 25.34 16.39 20.80
N PHE A 77 25.95 16.33 21.99
CA PHE A 77 26.76 17.41 22.54
C PHE A 77 28.00 17.76 21.69
N HIS A 78 28.54 16.81 20.94
CA HIS A 78 29.71 17.06 20.09
C HIS A 78 29.37 17.72 18.75
N GLU A 79 28.09 17.77 18.34
CA GLU A 79 27.65 18.49 17.14
C GLU A 79 27.15 19.91 17.45
N GLY A 80 27.15 20.30 18.70
CA GLY A 80 26.68 21.64 19.15
C GLY A 80 25.19 21.87 18.95
N GLN A 81 24.39 20.82 18.76
CA GLN A 81 22.95 20.90 18.59
C GLN A 81 22.25 21.17 19.93
N SER A 82 21.28 22.05 19.92
CA SER A 82 20.42 22.28 21.07
C SER A 82 19.06 21.58 20.91
N TYR A 83 18.33 21.40 22.01
CA TYR A 83 16.96 20.92 21.98
C TYR A 83 16.07 21.77 21.05
N SER A 84 16.28 23.11 21.04
CA SER A 84 15.54 24.01 20.15
C SER A 84 15.79 23.70 18.69
N ASP A 85 17.02 23.38 18.32
CA ASP A 85 17.39 23.08 16.93
C ASP A 85 16.72 21.79 16.46
N LEU A 86 16.73 20.75 17.30
CA LEU A 86 16.07 19.47 17.00
C LEU A 86 14.55 19.64 16.85
N ARG A 87 13.96 20.38 17.76
CA ARG A 87 12.53 20.72 17.71
C ARG A 87 12.17 21.49 16.44
N ASP A 88 12.94 22.54 16.13
CA ASP A 88 12.70 23.38 14.96
C ASP A 88 12.90 22.61 13.66
N ARG A 89 13.82 21.63 13.64
CA ARG A 89 13.99 20.72 12.51
C ARG A 89 12.73 19.86 12.30
N LEU A 90 12.14 19.27 13.37
CA LEU A 90 10.88 18.54 13.26
C LEU A 90 9.74 19.42 12.74
N TYR A 91 9.62 20.65 13.25
CA TYR A 91 8.59 21.60 12.79
C TYR A 91 8.77 21.98 11.32
N ARG A 92 10.01 22.14 10.83
CA ARG A 92 10.28 22.42 9.41
C ARG A 92 9.85 21.28 8.53
N ILE A 93 10.23 20.04 8.87
CA ILE A 93 9.90 18.85 8.09
C ILE A 93 8.39 18.70 7.93
N ILE A 94 7.63 18.97 9.00
CA ILE A 94 6.18 18.86 9.00
C ILE A 94 5.54 20.09 8.37
N GLY A 95 6.10 21.30 8.58
CA GLY A 95 5.57 22.56 8.05
C GLY A 95 5.83 22.75 6.56
N ASP A 96 6.94 22.24 6.03
CA ASP A 96 7.29 22.32 4.60
C ASP A 96 6.49 21.32 3.76
N SER A 97 5.95 20.27 4.35
CA SER A 97 4.91 19.48 3.69
C SER A 97 3.64 20.34 3.63
N ARG A 98 3.51 21.21 2.61
CA ARG A 98 2.34 22.10 2.40
C ARG A 98 0.99 21.39 2.42
N SER A 99 1.00 20.05 2.32
CA SER A 99 -0.14 19.17 2.44
C SER A 99 -0.20 18.40 3.76
N GLY A 100 0.83 18.47 4.64
CA GLY A 100 0.95 17.61 5.81
C GLY A 100 1.21 16.13 5.49
N PHE A 101 1.36 15.79 4.20
CA PHE A 101 1.57 14.41 3.75
C PHE A 101 2.98 13.92 4.09
N VAL A 102 3.07 12.76 4.71
CA VAL A 102 4.33 12.11 5.08
C VAL A 102 4.28 10.63 4.72
N LYS A 103 5.45 10.10 4.38
CA LYS A 103 5.68 8.67 4.25
C LYS A 103 6.50 8.20 5.45
N LEU A 104 5.99 7.23 6.18
CA LEU A 104 6.73 6.47 7.18
C LEU A 104 7.34 5.25 6.48
N ARG A 105 8.65 5.07 6.60
CA ARG A 105 9.36 3.89 6.14
C ARG A 105 9.92 3.17 7.34
N PHE A 106 9.56 1.91 7.48
CA PHE A 106 9.99 1.05 8.58
C PHE A 106 11.18 0.21 8.12
N ASN A 107 12.26 0.24 8.89
CA ASN A 107 13.46 -0.51 8.57
C ASN A 107 13.78 -1.51 9.68
N ASP A 108 14.33 -2.64 9.29
CA ASP A 108 14.99 -3.59 10.19
C ASP A 108 16.52 -3.60 9.96
N GLU A 109 17.21 -4.65 10.42
CA GLU A 109 18.67 -4.77 10.26
C GLU A 109 19.08 -5.00 8.80
N GLU A 110 18.19 -5.52 7.97
CA GLU A 110 18.46 -5.85 6.56
C GLU A 110 18.04 -4.72 5.60
N GLY A 111 17.24 -3.78 6.06
CA GLY A 111 16.80 -2.62 5.28
C GLY A 111 15.33 -2.26 5.45
N ALA A 112 14.76 -1.70 4.42
CA ALA A 112 13.38 -1.25 4.43
C ALA A 112 12.40 -2.41 4.21
N ILE A 113 11.44 -2.55 5.09
CA ILE A 113 10.48 -3.67 5.13
C ILE A 113 9.07 -3.26 4.72
N ALA A 114 8.63 -2.08 5.16
CA ALA A 114 7.30 -1.58 4.85
C ALA A 114 7.25 -0.06 4.84
N CYS A 115 6.20 0.48 4.27
CA CYS A 115 5.89 1.90 4.34
C CYS A 115 4.40 2.14 4.63
N LEU A 116 4.12 3.31 5.19
CA LEU A 116 2.78 3.82 5.47
C LEU A 116 2.72 5.28 5.06
N HIS A 117 1.61 5.67 4.43
CA HIS A 117 1.38 7.04 4.01
C HIS A 117 0.29 7.67 4.87
N GLY A 118 0.46 8.94 5.25
CA GLY A 118 -0.52 9.64 6.03
C GLY A 118 -0.30 11.15 6.10
N PHE A 119 -1.15 11.81 6.87
CA PHE A 119 -1.08 13.25 7.10
C PHE A 119 -0.76 13.52 8.56
N VAL A 120 0.23 14.38 8.82
CA VAL A 120 0.48 14.84 10.19
C VAL A 120 -0.65 15.75 10.60
N THR A 121 -1.42 15.31 11.58
CA THR A 121 -2.55 16.08 12.13
C THR A 121 -2.17 16.85 13.39
N LYS A 122 -1.11 16.43 14.08
CA LYS A 122 -0.63 17.09 15.30
C LYS A 122 0.86 16.86 15.48
N LEU A 123 1.57 17.94 15.84
CA LEU A 123 2.93 17.90 16.35
C LEU A 123 2.98 18.72 17.65
N GLU A 124 3.33 18.06 18.72
CA GLU A 124 3.52 18.70 20.03
C GLU A 124 4.96 18.50 20.48
N ALA A 125 5.72 19.57 20.60
CA ALA A 125 7.07 19.59 21.14
C ALA A 125 7.21 20.81 22.05
N PRO A 126 6.68 20.76 23.29
CA PRO A 126 6.57 21.91 24.17
C PRO A 126 7.96 22.44 24.58
N GLN A 127 8.17 23.74 24.40
CA GLN A 127 9.46 24.39 24.64
C GLN A 127 9.83 24.45 26.13
N PHE A 128 8.82 24.49 26.99
CA PHE A 128 9.02 24.69 28.44
C PHE A 128 8.70 23.44 29.28
N SER A 129 8.80 22.25 28.65
CA SER A 129 8.64 20.99 29.37
C SER A 129 9.97 20.54 29.98
N LYS A 130 9.89 19.89 31.16
CA LYS A 130 11.05 19.18 31.71
C LYS A 130 11.41 17.95 30.90
N GLU A 131 10.44 17.39 30.19
CA GLU A 131 10.63 16.24 29.31
C GLU A 131 10.86 16.75 27.90
N GLN A 132 11.99 16.37 27.33
CA GLN A 132 12.36 16.70 25.96
C GLN A 132 11.72 15.69 25.00
N ILE A 133 10.40 15.71 24.90
CA ILE A 133 9.61 14.76 24.10
C ILE A 133 8.78 15.51 23.08
N ALA A 134 8.82 15.02 21.84
CA ALA A 134 7.87 15.39 20.79
C ALA A 134 6.83 14.28 20.61
N THR A 135 5.58 14.67 20.37
CA THR A 135 4.50 13.74 19.99
C THR A 135 4.02 14.08 18.59
N ILE A 136 4.10 13.12 17.69
CA ILE A 136 3.68 13.24 16.30
C ILE A 136 2.46 12.35 16.10
N THR A 137 1.35 12.91 15.63
CA THR A 137 0.12 12.17 15.30
C THR A 137 -0.09 12.21 13.80
N ILE A 138 -0.22 11.05 13.17
CA ILE A 138 -0.35 10.87 11.73
C ILE A 138 -1.62 10.06 11.46
N ASN A 139 -2.51 10.62 10.64
CA ASN A 139 -3.71 9.93 10.17
C ASN A 139 -3.46 9.31 8.79
N CYS A 140 -3.71 8.02 8.66
CA CYS A 140 -3.52 7.23 7.45
C CYS A 140 -4.87 6.84 6.85
N ASP A 141 -5.67 7.86 6.51
CA ASP A 141 -7.07 7.70 6.11
C ASP A 141 -7.22 7.08 4.71
N GLU A 142 -6.30 7.37 3.79
CA GLU A 142 -6.38 6.92 2.40
C GLU A 142 -5.88 5.49 2.21
N SER A 143 -4.91 5.08 3.02
CA SER A 143 -4.35 3.73 2.99
C SER A 143 -3.95 3.32 4.41
N PRO A 144 -4.87 2.73 5.19
CA PRO A 144 -4.57 2.32 6.56
C PRO A 144 -3.64 1.12 6.63
N MET A 145 -3.46 0.40 5.53
CA MET A 145 -2.61 -0.79 5.45
C MET A 145 -1.14 -0.41 5.24
N LEU A 146 -0.25 -1.23 5.77
CA LEU A 146 1.17 -1.15 5.49
C LEU A 146 1.46 -1.76 4.13
N HIS A 147 2.26 -1.08 3.32
CA HIS A 147 2.68 -1.53 2.00
C HIS A 147 4.13 -1.99 2.03
N GLY A 148 4.45 -3.05 1.31
CA GLY A 148 5.84 -3.42 1.04
C GLY A 148 6.59 -2.28 0.35
N VAL A 149 7.90 -2.22 0.53
CA VAL A 149 8.73 -1.19 -0.11
C VAL A 149 8.97 -1.53 -1.57
N ASP A 150 9.19 -2.80 -1.82
CA ASP A 150 9.52 -3.31 -3.14
C ASP A 150 8.31 -3.99 -3.78
N ARG A 151 8.26 -3.87 -5.10
CA ARG A 151 7.30 -4.59 -5.94
C ARG A 151 7.82 -5.99 -6.21
N VAL A 152 6.96 -6.97 -6.08
CA VAL A 152 7.24 -8.36 -6.47
C VAL A 152 6.88 -8.53 -7.93
N GLU A 153 7.89 -8.80 -8.76
CA GLU A 153 7.71 -9.18 -10.15
C GLU A 153 7.59 -10.70 -10.25
N VAL A 154 6.50 -11.17 -10.83
CA VAL A 154 6.26 -12.61 -11.02
C VAL A 154 6.86 -13.02 -12.36
N ASP A 155 7.63 -14.11 -12.38
CA ASP A 155 8.10 -14.69 -13.65
C ASP A 155 6.91 -15.28 -14.40
N VAL A 156 6.56 -14.65 -15.51
CA VAL A 156 5.41 -15.03 -16.33
C VAL A 156 5.76 -15.95 -17.50
N SER A 157 7.03 -16.28 -17.67
CA SER A 157 7.52 -17.03 -18.85
C SER A 157 6.93 -18.43 -18.99
N GLU A 158 6.56 -19.05 -17.86
CA GLU A 158 5.97 -20.39 -17.81
C GLU A 158 4.49 -20.40 -17.41
N LEU A 159 3.88 -19.23 -17.19
CA LEU A 159 2.49 -19.13 -16.77
C LEU A 159 1.53 -19.34 -17.94
N ASP A 160 0.60 -20.28 -17.77
CA ASP A 160 -0.52 -20.47 -18.70
C ASP A 160 -1.67 -19.54 -18.32
N PRO A 161 -2.09 -18.61 -19.19
CA PRO A 161 -3.25 -17.74 -18.90
C PRO A 161 -4.55 -18.52 -18.65
N ALA A 162 -4.68 -19.72 -19.20
CA ALA A 162 -5.85 -20.59 -19.00
C ALA A 162 -5.84 -21.33 -17.64
N ALA A 163 -4.70 -21.35 -16.92
CA ALA A 163 -4.55 -22.05 -15.64
C ALA A 163 -3.41 -21.43 -14.82
N THR A 164 -3.56 -20.14 -14.46
CA THR A 164 -2.51 -19.41 -13.75
C THR A 164 -2.57 -19.69 -12.25
N GLU A 165 -1.42 -20.04 -11.67
CA GLU A 165 -1.20 -20.16 -10.23
C GLU A 165 -0.16 -19.15 -9.77
N ILE A 166 -0.48 -18.39 -8.71
CA ILE A 166 0.44 -17.43 -8.10
C ILE A 166 0.41 -17.62 -6.58
N GLU A 167 1.56 -17.96 -6.02
CA GLU A 167 1.73 -18.05 -4.58
C GLU A 167 2.17 -16.69 -4.01
N VAL A 168 1.39 -16.15 -3.08
CA VAL A 168 1.67 -14.90 -2.35
C VAL A 168 2.00 -15.27 -0.92
N THR A 169 3.29 -15.29 -0.58
CA THR A 169 3.80 -15.68 0.75
C THR A 169 4.29 -14.49 1.57
N ASP A 170 4.57 -13.38 0.93
CA ASP A 170 5.17 -12.17 1.50
C ASP A 170 4.15 -11.09 1.91
N SER A 171 2.87 -11.41 1.85
CA SER A 171 1.76 -10.52 2.23
C SER A 171 0.93 -11.15 3.34
N THR A 172 0.38 -10.34 4.25
CA THR A 172 -0.57 -10.82 5.28
C THR A 172 -2.01 -10.38 5.00
N ALA A 173 -2.20 -9.52 4.01
CA ALA A 173 -3.51 -9.05 3.55
C ALA A 173 -3.64 -9.23 2.04
N SER A 174 -4.88 -9.18 1.54
CA SER A 174 -5.12 -9.18 0.09
C SER A 174 -4.60 -7.91 -0.55
N THR A 175 -4.00 -8.06 -1.74
CA THR A 175 -3.41 -6.96 -2.50
C THR A 175 -3.99 -6.88 -3.90
N GLY A 176 -4.09 -5.67 -4.45
CA GLY A 176 -4.25 -5.48 -5.89
C GLY A 176 -2.96 -5.82 -6.63
N PHE A 177 -3.07 -6.06 -7.93
CA PHE A 177 -1.90 -6.36 -8.75
C PHE A 177 -1.98 -5.70 -10.12
N LYS A 178 -0.83 -5.59 -10.76
CA LYS A 178 -0.70 -5.12 -12.14
C LYS A 178 -0.40 -6.28 -13.03
N PHE A 179 -1.01 -6.29 -14.20
CA PHE A 179 -0.68 -7.25 -15.22
C PHE A 179 -0.82 -6.68 -16.62
N ALA A 180 -0.10 -7.29 -17.55
CA ALA A 180 -0.25 -7.09 -18.98
C ALA A 180 -0.42 -8.44 -19.67
N VAL A 181 -1.35 -8.51 -20.62
CA VAL A 181 -1.57 -9.68 -21.46
C VAL A 181 -1.57 -9.27 -22.92
N ARG A 182 -0.88 -10.05 -23.76
CA ARG A 182 -0.88 -9.92 -25.22
C ARG A 182 -1.89 -10.88 -25.81
N PHE A 183 -2.68 -10.42 -26.76
CA PHE A 183 -3.58 -11.27 -27.55
C PHE A 183 -2.79 -11.94 -28.68
N THR A 184 -2.82 -13.26 -28.72
CA THR A 184 -2.14 -14.08 -29.77
C THR A 184 -3.05 -14.44 -30.92
N ALA A 185 -4.32 -14.06 -30.86
CA ALA A 185 -5.31 -14.11 -31.94
C ALA A 185 -6.48 -13.18 -31.63
N ASP A 186 -7.28 -12.85 -32.65
CA ASP A 186 -8.48 -12.05 -32.50
C ASP A 186 -9.44 -12.66 -31.47
N THR A 187 -9.85 -11.85 -30.50
CA THR A 187 -10.66 -12.28 -29.36
C THR A 187 -11.82 -11.31 -29.12
N PRO A 188 -13.08 -11.77 -29.04
CA PRO A 188 -14.24 -10.89 -28.95
C PRO A 188 -14.34 -10.13 -27.62
N TYR A 189 -13.77 -10.67 -26.55
CA TYR A 189 -13.72 -10.10 -25.20
C TYR A 189 -12.57 -10.69 -24.40
N PHE A 190 -12.15 -9.98 -23.38
CA PHE A 190 -11.25 -10.48 -22.34
C PHE A 190 -12.06 -10.76 -21.08
N GLU A 191 -11.77 -11.86 -20.41
CA GLU A 191 -12.33 -12.18 -19.09
C GLU A 191 -11.25 -12.84 -18.23
N ILE A 192 -11.15 -12.39 -16.98
CA ILE A 192 -10.31 -12.98 -15.95
C ILE A 192 -11.17 -13.27 -14.72
N THR A 193 -11.05 -14.47 -14.18
CA THR A 193 -11.86 -14.94 -13.04
C THR A 193 -11.00 -15.78 -12.12
N ASP A 194 -11.13 -15.60 -10.80
CA ASP A 194 -10.53 -16.53 -9.85
C ASP A 194 -11.38 -17.81 -9.74
N THR A 195 -10.75 -18.93 -9.39
CA THR A 195 -11.40 -20.23 -9.32
C THR A 195 -12.46 -20.32 -8.21
N GLU A 196 -12.38 -19.48 -7.19
CA GLU A 196 -13.37 -19.38 -6.10
C GLU A 196 -14.52 -18.42 -6.45
N ALA A 197 -14.47 -17.79 -7.62
CA ALA A 197 -15.45 -16.81 -8.10
C ALA A 197 -15.64 -15.62 -7.13
N THR A 198 -14.59 -15.25 -6.38
CA THR A 198 -14.63 -14.10 -5.47
C THR A 198 -14.55 -12.78 -6.22
N TRP A 199 -13.90 -12.80 -7.40
CA TRP A 199 -13.88 -11.69 -8.33
C TRP A 199 -13.89 -12.15 -9.78
N ASN A 200 -14.45 -11.31 -10.63
CA ASN A 200 -14.50 -11.50 -12.08
C ASN A 200 -14.43 -10.16 -12.77
N MET A 201 -13.65 -10.06 -13.84
CA MET A 201 -13.60 -8.89 -14.70
C MET A 201 -13.75 -9.30 -16.15
N ARG A 202 -14.78 -8.79 -16.82
CA ARG A 202 -14.99 -8.99 -18.26
C ARG A 202 -15.02 -7.64 -19.00
N ILE A 203 -14.25 -7.55 -20.07
CA ILE A 203 -14.09 -6.36 -20.88
C ILE A 203 -14.49 -6.70 -22.32
N THR A 204 -15.38 -5.90 -22.87
CA THR A 204 -15.83 -6.04 -24.27
C THR A 204 -15.64 -4.71 -25.00
N ILE A 205 -14.88 -4.72 -26.08
CA ILE A 205 -14.67 -3.54 -26.93
C ILE A 205 -15.31 -3.75 -28.30
N GLN A 206 -15.64 -2.64 -28.97
CA GLN A 206 -16.20 -2.72 -30.31
C GLN A 206 -15.16 -3.28 -31.29
N GLY A 207 -15.52 -4.34 -31.99
CA GLY A 207 -14.63 -5.05 -32.91
C GLY A 207 -13.70 -6.08 -32.26
N GLY A 208 -13.74 -6.22 -30.92
CA GLY A 208 -12.90 -7.16 -30.20
C GLY A 208 -11.42 -6.71 -30.08
N PHE A 209 -10.65 -7.48 -29.33
CA PHE A 209 -9.20 -7.38 -29.30
C PHE A 209 -8.63 -8.09 -30.51
N LEU A 210 -7.65 -7.49 -31.16
CA LEU A 210 -6.95 -8.07 -32.31
C LEU A 210 -5.66 -8.75 -31.88
N GLU A 211 -5.12 -9.59 -32.73
CA GLU A 211 -3.77 -10.14 -32.56
C GLU A 211 -2.76 -9.00 -32.32
N ASP A 212 -1.81 -9.19 -31.41
CA ASP A 212 -0.81 -8.22 -30.95
C ASP A 212 -1.32 -7.03 -30.10
N ASP A 213 -2.62 -6.91 -29.85
CA ASP A 213 -3.08 -5.95 -28.84
C ASP A 213 -2.52 -6.35 -27.46
N VAL A 214 -2.15 -5.37 -26.64
CA VAL A 214 -1.72 -5.60 -25.26
C VAL A 214 -2.67 -4.89 -24.30
N LEU A 215 -3.29 -5.64 -23.39
CA LEU A 215 -4.17 -5.10 -22.35
C LEU A 215 -3.37 -4.90 -21.06
N PHE A 216 -3.46 -3.72 -20.48
CA PHE A 216 -2.83 -3.33 -19.22
C PHE A 216 -3.90 -3.08 -18.16
N VAL A 217 -3.74 -3.73 -17.03
CA VAL A 217 -4.66 -3.64 -15.89
C VAL A 217 -3.87 -3.38 -14.61
N SER A 218 -4.35 -2.43 -13.81
CA SER A 218 -3.93 -2.25 -12.42
C SER A 218 -5.15 -2.21 -11.51
N SER A 219 -5.17 -3.07 -10.51
CA SER A 219 -6.17 -3.09 -9.44
C SER A 219 -5.61 -2.56 -8.12
N GLU A 220 -4.37 -2.07 -8.11
CA GLU A 220 -3.73 -1.54 -6.91
C GLU A 220 -4.49 -0.34 -6.33
N PRO A 221 -4.66 -0.25 -5.02
CA PRO A 221 -5.28 0.90 -4.38
C PRO A 221 -4.54 2.21 -4.73
N GLY A 222 -5.28 3.21 -5.17
CA GLY A 222 -4.72 4.52 -5.57
C GLY A 222 -4.09 4.58 -6.97
N ASP A 223 -3.91 3.43 -7.64
CA ASP A 223 -3.33 3.36 -8.99
C ASP A 223 -4.12 2.42 -9.91
N LYS A 224 -5.44 2.55 -9.90
CA LYS A 224 -6.33 1.75 -10.74
C LYS A 224 -6.39 2.31 -12.15
N TYR A 225 -6.06 1.45 -13.12
CA TYR A 225 -6.21 1.77 -14.54
C TYR A 225 -6.60 0.55 -15.37
N LEU A 226 -7.13 0.83 -16.55
CA LEU A 226 -7.52 -0.18 -17.52
C LEU A 226 -7.44 0.44 -18.92
N TYR A 227 -6.51 -0.02 -19.72
CA TYR A 227 -6.35 0.40 -21.11
C TYR A 227 -5.73 -0.72 -21.94
N TYR A 228 -5.88 -0.66 -23.26
CA TYR A 228 -5.14 -1.53 -24.18
C TYR A 228 -4.35 -0.69 -25.19
N GLU A 229 -3.31 -1.27 -25.73
CA GLU A 229 -2.52 -0.68 -26.80
C GLU A 229 -2.75 -1.46 -28.11
N ARG A 230 -2.95 -0.72 -29.18
CA ARG A 230 -3.05 -1.23 -30.55
C ARG A 230 -2.21 -0.38 -31.46
N GLY A 231 -1.20 -0.99 -32.12
CA GLY A 231 -0.31 -0.26 -33.01
C GLY A 231 0.42 0.91 -32.36
N GLY A 232 0.76 0.82 -31.07
CA GLY A 232 1.43 1.87 -30.28
C GLY A 232 0.51 3.01 -29.80
N THR A 233 -0.81 2.85 -29.95
CA THR A 233 -1.79 3.82 -29.44
C THR A 233 -2.56 3.23 -28.28
N ALA A 234 -2.62 3.97 -27.15
CA ALA A 234 -3.33 3.54 -25.93
C ALA A 234 -4.80 3.97 -25.98
N PHE A 235 -5.71 3.05 -25.60
CA PHE A 235 -7.15 3.25 -25.55
C PHE A 235 -7.68 2.89 -24.17
N HIS A 236 -8.23 3.84 -23.45
CA HIS A 236 -8.86 3.60 -22.15
C HIS A 236 -10.19 2.87 -22.30
N VAL A 237 -10.40 1.84 -21.48
CA VAL A 237 -11.60 0.98 -21.57
C VAL A 237 -12.27 0.71 -20.21
N ALA A 238 -12.03 1.54 -19.23
CA ALA A 238 -12.64 1.39 -17.91
C ALA A 238 -14.19 1.46 -17.95
N ASP A 239 -14.77 2.14 -18.94
CA ASP A 239 -16.21 2.20 -19.21
C ASP A 239 -16.76 0.97 -19.96
N ARG A 240 -15.90 0.05 -20.37
CA ARG A 240 -16.24 -1.17 -21.13
C ARG A 240 -16.26 -2.43 -20.29
N VAL A 241 -16.05 -2.31 -18.99
CA VAL A 241 -16.15 -3.43 -18.06
C VAL A 241 -17.61 -3.80 -17.82
N ALA A 242 -17.91 -5.10 -17.79
CA ALA A 242 -19.27 -5.57 -17.55
C ALA A 242 -19.81 -5.09 -16.20
N PRO A 243 -21.10 -4.75 -16.08
CA PRO A 243 -21.71 -4.37 -14.81
C PRO A 243 -21.53 -5.46 -13.76
N GLY A 244 -21.26 -5.06 -12.52
CA GLY A 244 -21.07 -5.98 -11.40
C GLY A 244 -19.68 -6.62 -11.31
N PHE A 245 -18.73 -6.13 -12.09
CA PHE A 245 -17.35 -6.59 -11.98
C PHE A 245 -16.73 -6.25 -10.61
N ALA A 246 -15.78 -7.09 -10.20
CA ALA A 246 -14.90 -6.80 -9.10
C ALA A 246 -13.45 -6.70 -9.61
N TRP A 247 -12.70 -5.74 -9.08
CA TRP A 247 -11.28 -5.61 -9.41
C TRP A 247 -10.53 -6.87 -8.96
N PRO A 248 -9.62 -7.41 -9.79
CA PRO A 248 -8.80 -8.55 -9.43
C PRO A 248 -7.97 -8.27 -8.17
N ILE A 249 -7.90 -9.24 -7.27
CA ILE A 249 -7.08 -9.20 -6.05
C ILE A 249 -6.36 -10.52 -5.85
N LEU A 250 -5.18 -10.46 -5.24
CA LEU A 250 -4.44 -11.62 -4.75
C LEU A 250 -4.62 -11.74 -3.25
N PHE A 251 -4.88 -12.95 -2.78
CA PHE A 251 -4.95 -13.28 -1.36
C PHE A 251 -3.57 -13.75 -0.85
N PRO A 252 -3.27 -13.64 0.45
CA PRO A 252 -2.00 -14.11 1.04
C PRO A 252 -1.97 -15.65 1.12
N ARG A 253 -1.97 -16.30 -0.02
CA ARG A 253 -1.99 -17.75 -0.24
C ARG A 253 -1.74 -18.06 -1.70
N ALA A 254 -1.81 -19.33 -2.10
CA ALA A 254 -1.91 -19.70 -3.50
C ALA A 254 -3.20 -19.16 -4.13
N ASN A 255 -3.08 -18.45 -5.25
CA ASN A 255 -4.18 -17.87 -6.02
C ASN A 255 -4.26 -18.57 -7.36
N TYR A 256 -5.46 -19.02 -7.71
CA TYR A 256 -5.74 -19.71 -8.96
C TYR A 256 -6.75 -18.91 -9.76
N PHE A 257 -6.39 -18.51 -10.97
CA PHE A 257 -7.29 -17.81 -11.86
C PHE A 257 -7.04 -18.18 -13.32
N PHE A 258 -7.99 -17.91 -14.16
CA PHE A 258 -7.92 -18.18 -15.57
C PHE A 258 -8.39 -16.99 -16.39
N CYS A 259 -7.77 -16.79 -17.54
CA CYS A 259 -8.16 -15.84 -18.54
C CYS A 259 -8.83 -16.55 -19.71
N THR A 260 -9.87 -15.95 -20.28
CA THR A 260 -10.52 -16.46 -21.48
C THR A 260 -9.95 -15.78 -22.71
N GLY A 261 -9.53 -16.58 -23.69
CA GLY A 261 -9.00 -16.11 -24.97
C GLY A 261 -7.64 -16.70 -25.29
N ASN A 262 -7.14 -16.41 -26.49
CA ASN A 262 -5.79 -16.75 -26.90
C ASN A 262 -4.85 -15.64 -26.42
N LEU A 263 -4.18 -15.87 -25.30
CA LEU A 263 -3.42 -14.85 -24.57
C LEU A 263 -2.06 -15.37 -24.18
N GLN A 264 -1.14 -14.44 -23.98
CA GLN A 264 0.16 -14.67 -23.35
C GLN A 264 0.36 -13.60 -22.27
N TRP A 265 0.90 -13.99 -21.12
CA TRP A 265 1.33 -13.06 -20.10
C TRP A 265 2.55 -12.28 -20.58
N GLU A 266 2.52 -10.94 -20.45
CA GLU A 266 3.66 -10.05 -20.70
C GLU A 266 4.32 -9.62 -19.39
N ALA A 267 3.49 -9.34 -18.37
CA ALA A 267 3.96 -8.92 -17.05
C ALA A 267 2.90 -9.22 -15.99
N LEU A 268 3.35 -9.50 -14.78
CA LEU A 268 2.51 -9.57 -13.59
C LEU A 268 3.34 -9.14 -12.39
N SER A 269 2.79 -8.24 -11.57
CA SER A 269 3.48 -7.76 -10.38
C SER A 269 2.50 -7.27 -9.33
N TYR A 270 2.91 -7.26 -8.07
CA TYR A 270 2.12 -6.74 -6.95
C TYR A 270 3.02 -6.11 -5.89
N VAL A 271 2.42 -5.31 -5.02
CA VAL A 271 3.08 -4.79 -3.81
C VAL A 271 2.49 -5.52 -2.61
N PRO A 272 3.31 -6.18 -1.78
CA PRO A 272 2.84 -6.83 -0.55
C PRO A 272 2.09 -5.87 0.35
N ILE A 273 1.03 -6.35 1.01
CA ILE A 273 0.25 -5.57 1.98
C ILE A 273 0.21 -6.31 3.31
N TYR A 274 0.39 -5.55 4.41
CA TYR A 274 0.43 -6.11 5.76
C TYR A 274 -0.64 -5.47 6.65
N TRP A 275 -1.26 -6.30 7.52
CA TRP A 275 -2.20 -5.84 8.53
C TRP A 275 -1.51 -5.02 9.64
N GLY A 276 -0.31 -5.39 9.99
CA GLY A 276 0.51 -4.78 11.04
C GLY A 276 1.99 -5.17 10.91
N LEU A 277 2.84 -4.60 11.75
CA LEU A 277 4.27 -4.90 11.88
C LEU A 277 4.55 -5.84 13.02
#